data_84bb3e72abf74634740e42b804ec8cd3
#
_entry.id   84bb3e72abf74634740e42b804ec8cd3
#
_cell.length_a   1.000
_cell.length_b   1.000
_cell.length_c   1.000
_cell.angle_alpha   90.00
_cell.angle_beta   90.00
_cell.angle_gamma   90.00
#
_symmetry.space_group_name_H-M   'P 1'
#
loop_
_entity.id
_entity.type
_entity.pdbx_description
1 polymer ?
#
loop_
_entity_poly.entity_id
_entity_poly.type
_entity_poly.pdbx_seq_one_letter_code
_entity_poly.pdbx_strand_id
1 'polypeptide(L)'
;MDVLIFSEAGEVVSRNRLDSATPVVQIPVGAWHTCIVREPDTVVVEIKPGPFRSNEFCEWAPEEGEAEVGEFLDWVASAEPGQKWRAS
;
A
#
# COMPACT_ATOMS: atom_id res chain seq x y z
N MET A 1 1.18 9.03 -7.64
CA MET A 1 1.19 7.73 -6.95
C MET A 1 0.67 7.90 -5.54
N ASP A 2 -0.11 6.96 -5.08
CA ASP A 2 -0.59 6.98 -3.70
C ASP A 2 0.06 5.84 -2.92
N VAL A 3 0.34 6.09 -1.65
CA VAL A 3 0.82 5.07 -0.72
C VAL A 3 -0.22 4.90 0.39
N LEU A 4 -0.76 3.69 0.52
CA LEU A 4 -1.69 3.36 1.59
C LEU A 4 -0.95 2.62 2.69
N ILE A 5 -1.20 3.04 3.92
CA ILE A 5 -0.67 2.38 5.11
C ILE A 5 -1.84 1.74 5.85
N PHE A 6 -1.67 0.48 6.25
CA PHE A 6 -2.71 -0.32 6.88
C PHE A 6 -2.33 -0.71 8.30
N SER A 7 -3.37 -0.92 9.13
CA SER A 7 -3.22 -1.63 10.39
C SER A 7 -3.03 -3.13 10.15
N GLU A 8 -2.70 -3.87 11.20
CA GLU A 8 -2.59 -5.33 11.12
C GLU A 8 -3.91 -6.01 10.76
N ALA A 9 -5.04 -5.35 11.02
CA ALA A 9 -6.37 -5.87 10.71
C ALA A 9 -6.85 -5.54 9.30
N GLY A 10 -6.04 -4.82 8.50
CA GLY A 10 -6.42 -4.46 7.13
C GLY A 10 -7.23 -3.19 7.01
N GLU A 11 -7.26 -2.37 8.06
CA GLU A 11 -7.90 -1.06 8.01
C GLU A 11 -6.92 -0.01 7.47
N VAL A 12 -7.39 0.84 6.57
CA VAL A 12 -6.57 1.94 6.05
C VAL A 12 -6.33 2.96 7.16
N VAL A 13 -5.08 3.15 7.52
CA VAL A 13 -4.66 4.16 8.50
C VAL A 13 -4.44 5.50 7.83
N SER A 14 -3.77 5.50 6.67
CA SER A 14 -3.52 6.73 5.93
C SER A 14 -3.44 6.46 4.43
N ARG A 15 -3.78 7.49 3.67
CA ARG A 15 -3.58 7.53 2.23
C ARG A 15 -2.72 8.75 1.92
N ASN A 16 -1.55 8.51 1.34
CA ASN A 16 -0.55 9.54 1.10
C ASN A 16 -0.31 9.70 -0.38
N ARG A 17 -0.63 10.87 -0.92
CA ARG A 17 -0.41 11.16 -2.32
C ARG A 17 1.01 11.69 -2.54
N LEU A 18 1.74 11.03 -3.43
CA LEU A 18 3.05 11.48 -3.87
C LEU A 18 2.94 12.15 -5.24
N ASP A 19 3.42 13.38 -5.33
CA ASP A 19 3.47 14.16 -6.56
C ASP A 19 4.68 15.09 -6.53
N SER A 20 4.78 16.00 -7.51
CA SER A 20 5.91 16.93 -7.57
C SER A 20 5.96 17.91 -6.40
N ALA A 21 4.83 18.20 -5.77
CA ALA A 21 4.77 19.08 -4.60
C ALA A 21 5.06 18.33 -3.28
N THR A 22 4.74 17.04 -3.23
CA THR A 22 4.98 16.18 -2.06
C THR A 22 5.60 14.86 -2.52
N PRO A 23 6.90 14.85 -2.84
CA PRO A 23 7.53 13.70 -3.49
C PRO A 23 7.98 12.60 -2.55
N VAL A 24 7.88 12.78 -1.24
CA VAL A 24 8.42 11.83 -0.25
C VAL A 24 7.37 11.48 0.78
N VAL A 25 7.31 10.21 1.13
CA VAL A 25 6.54 9.72 2.29
C VAL A 25 7.43 8.81 3.12
N GLN A 26 7.30 8.90 4.44
CA GLN A 26 7.98 7.99 5.37
C GLN A 26 7.00 6.94 5.84
N ILE A 27 7.36 5.68 5.66
CA ILE A 27 6.55 4.53 6.10
C ILE A 27 7.13 4.03 7.41
N PRO A 28 6.33 3.96 8.50
CA PRO A 28 6.82 3.43 9.76
C PRO A 28 7.35 2.00 9.63
N VAL A 29 8.36 1.67 10.40
CA VAL A 29 8.94 0.32 10.41
C VAL A 29 7.85 -0.70 10.78
N GLY A 30 7.76 -1.77 10.01
CA GLY A 30 6.78 -2.84 10.24
C GLY A 30 5.37 -2.54 9.79
N ALA A 31 5.10 -1.37 9.21
CA ALA A 31 3.76 -1.05 8.72
C ALA A 31 3.45 -1.78 7.41
N TRP A 32 2.25 -2.38 7.34
CA TRP A 32 1.73 -2.89 6.07
C TRP A 32 1.41 -1.72 5.15
N HIS A 33 1.80 -1.81 3.89
CA HIS A 33 1.57 -0.73 2.93
C HIS A 33 1.49 -1.26 1.51
N THR A 34 0.88 -0.46 0.64
CA THR A 34 0.86 -0.71 -0.79
C THR A 34 0.98 0.60 -1.55
N CYS A 35 1.50 0.52 -2.76
CA CYS A 35 1.65 1.68 -3.65
C CYS A 35 0.71 1.55 -4.83
N ILE A 36 0.03 2.64 -5.18
CA ILE A 36 -0.88 2.69 -6.31
C ILE A 36 -0.32 3.67 -7.33
N VAL A 37 0.14 3.15 -8.46
CA VAL A 37 0.67 3.95 -9.55
C VAL A 37 -0.48 4.39 -10.45
N ARG A 38 -0.62 5.70 -10.66
CA ARG A 38 -1.72 6.27 -11.45
C ARG A 38 -1.30 6.71 -12.85
N GLU A 39 -0.02 6.95 -13.04
CA GLU A 39 0.51 7.42 -14.32
C GLU A 39 1.56 6.47 -14.86
N PRO A 40 1.66 6.31 -16.21
CA PRO A 40 2.69 5.46 -16.79
C PRO A 40 4.09 6.05 -16.54
N ASP A 41 5.09 5.19 -16.62
CA ASP A 41 6.50 5.55 -16.44
C ASP A 41 6.85 6.17 -15.10
N THR A 42 6.07 5.87 -14.06
CA THR A 42 6.37 6.30 -12.70
C THR A 42 7.59 5.57 -12.15
N VAL A 43 8.57 6.33 -11.68
CA VAL A 43 9.79 5.79 -11.07
C VAL A 43 9.75 6.05 -9.57
N VAL A 44 10.00 5.01 -8.79
CA VAL A 44 9.99 5.09 -7.32
C VAL A 44 11.35 4.66 -6.80
N VAL A 45 11.89 5.44 -5.87
CA VAL A 45 13.10 5.08 -5.13
C VAL A 45 12.73 4.84 -3.68
N GLU A 46 13.06 3.65 -3.19
CA GLU A 46 12.82 3.27 -1.81
C GLU A 46 14.14 3.16 -1.06
N ILE A 47 14.22 3.87 0.08
CA ILE A 47 15.40 3.85 0.94
C ILE A 47 15.02 3.18 2.25
N LYS A 48 15.71 2.10 2.57
CA LYS A 48 15.46 1.30 3.78
C LYS A 48 16.76 1.19 4.60
N PRO A 49 16.65 1.15 5.94
CA PRO A 49 17.81 0.74 6.72
C PRO A 49 18.16 -0.72 6.44
N GLY A 50 19.44 -1.01 6.29
CA GLY A 50 19.93 -2.37 6.06
C GLY A 50 20.08 -3.19 7.34
N PRO A 51 20.34 -4.51 7.24
CA PRO A 51 20.54 -5.27 6.02
C PRO A 51 19.26 -5.54 5.24
N PHE A 52 19.39 -5.90 3.96
CA PHE A 52 18.26 -6.24 3.10
C PHE A 52 17.50 -7.45 3.65
N ARG A 53 16.18 -7.35 3.60
CA ARG A 53 15.28 -8.47 3.91
C ARG A 53 14.20 -8.54 2.84
N SER A 54 13.75 -9.76 2.53
CA SER A 54 12.63 -9.95 1.62
C SER A 54 11.36 -9.33 2.18
N ASN A 55 10.49 -8.87 1.29
CA ASN A 55 9.18 -8.38 1.69
C ASN A 55 8.35 -9.50 2.30
N GLU A 56 7.60 -9.16 3.34
CA GLU A 56 6.58 -10.03 3.90
C GLU A 56 5.21 -9.61 3.35
N PHE A 57 4.30 -10.57 3.23
CA PHE A 57 2.94 -10.32 2.76
C PHE A 57 1.96 -10.65 3.88
N CYS A 58 0.96 -9.79 4.05
CA CYS A 58 -0.04 -9.98 5.10
C CYS A 58 -1.07 -11.04 4.71
N GLU A 59 -1.67 -11.67 5.73
CA GLU A 59 -2.63 -12.75 5.52
C GLU A 59 -4.01 -12.26 5.05
N TRP A 60 -4.39 -11.04 5.42
CA TRP A 60 -5.71 -10.50 5.10
C TRP A 60 -5.86 -10.01 3.65
N ALA A 61 -4.77 -9.80 2.94
CA ALA A 61 -4.81 -9.40 1.54
C ALA A 61 -4.64 -10.61 0.62
N PRO A 62 -5.28 -10.62 -0.58
CA PRO A 62 -5.10 -11.71 -1.53
C PRO A 62 -3.67 -11.76 -2.06
N GLU A 63 -3.16 -12.97 -2.28
CA GLU A 63 -1.87 -13.18 -2.90
C GLU A 63 -1.96 -12.99 -4.41
N GLU A 64 -0.85 -12.65 -5.03
CA GLU A 64 -0.75 -12.54 -6.47
C GLU A 64 -1.20 -13.84 -7.15
N GLY A 65 -2.09 -13.71 -8.14
CA GLY A 65 -2.65 -14.85 -8.85
C GLY A 65 -3.98 -15.36 -8.29
N GLU A 66 -4.42 -14.91 -7.12
CA GLU A 66 -5.75 -15.25 -6.61
C GLU A 66 -6.85 -14.50 -7.35
N ALA A 67 -8.05 -15.12 -7.40
CA ALA A 67 -9.19 -14.53 -8.10
C ALA A 67 -9.63 -13.18 -7.49
N GLU A 68 -9.36 -12.96 -6.22
CA GLU A 68 -9.77 -11.75 -5.48
C GLU A 68 -8.87 -10.54 -5.72
N VAL A 69 -7.74 -10.72 -6.38
CA VAL A 69 -6.76 -9.65 -6.60
C VAL A 69 -7.39 -8.47 -7.34
N GLY A 70 -8.21 -8.72 -8.36
CA GLY A 70 -8.89 -7.66 -9.10
C GLY A 70 -9.78 -6.79 -8.22
N GLU A 71 -10.56 -7.42 -7.34
CA GLU A 71 -11.43 -6.70 -6.40
C GLU A 71 -10.60 -5.90 -5.39
N PHE A 72 -9.52 -6.47 -4.91
CA PHE A 72 -8.62 -5.79 -3.99
C PHE A 72 -7.99 -4.55 -4.63
N LEU A 73 -7.50 -4.67 -5.86
CA LEU A 73 -6.91 -3.55 -6.59
C LEU A 73 -7.93 -2.44 -6.83
N ASP A 74 -9.17 -2.79 -7.17
CA ASP A 74 -10.25 -1.82 -7.33
C ASP A 74 -10.56 -1.11 -6.01
N TRP A 75 -10.56 -1.83 -4.91
CA TRP A 75 -10.80 -1.26 -3.60
C TRP A 75 -9.69 -0.29 -3.18
N VAL A 76 -8.41 -0.69 -3.30
CA VAL A 76 -7.29 0.18 -2.88
C VAL A 76 -7.20 1.45 -3.73
N ALA A 77 -7.70 1.42 -4.96
CA ALA A 77 -7.66 2.59 -5.83
C ALA A 77 -8.43 3.78 -5.23
N SER A 78 -9.44 3.52 -4.39
CA SER A 78 -10.28 4.56 -3.79
C SER A 78 -10.45 4.43 -2.28
N ALA A 79 -9.77 3.49 -1.63
CA ALA A 79 -9.90 3.30 -0.19
C ALA A 79 -9.41 4.50 0.61
N GLU A 80 -10.16 4.87 1.63
CA GLU A 80 -9.87 6.01 2.49
C GLU A 80 -9.58 5.56 3.92
N PRO A 81 -8.92 6.41 4.74
CA PRO A 81 -8.66 6.11 6.13
C PRO A 81 -9.95 5.71 6.88
N GLY A 82 -9.87 4.66 7.68
CA GLY A 82 -10.98 4.09 8.41
C GLY A 82 -11.69 2.96 7.69
N GLN A 83 -11.50 2.79 6.38
CA GLN A 83 -12.06 1.68 5.62
C GLN A 83 -11.21 0.43 5.78
N LYS A 84 -11.86 -0.73 5.75
CA LYS A 84 -11.20 -2.01 5.94
C LYS A 84 -11.54 -2.94 4.79
N TRP A 85 -10.51 -3.65 4.31
CA TRP A 85 -10.71 -4.70 3.31
C TRP A 85 -11.55 -5.83 3.91
N ARG A 86 -12.68 -6.13 3.25
CA ARG A 86 -13.62 -7.17 3.68
C ARG A 86 -13.99 -7.03 5.15
N ALA A 87 -14.57 -5.88 5.49
CA ALA A 87 -15.11 -5.63 6.83
C ALA A 87 -16.03 -6.77 7.24
N SER A 88 -15.65 -7.48 8.28
CA SER A 88 -16.42 -8.57 8.83
C SER A 88 -17.15 -8.14 10.08
#